data_0e63b608e0df4c2253b1d80838351550
#
_entry.id   0e63b608e0df4c2253b1d80838351550
#
_cell.length_a   1.000
_cell.length_b   1.000
_cell.length_c   1.000
_cell.angle_alpha   90.00
_cell.angle_beta   90.00
_cell.angle_gamma   90.00
#
_symmetry.space_group_name_H-M   'P 1'
#
loop_
_entity.id
_entity.type
_entity.pdbx_description
1 polymer ?
#
loop_
_entity_poly.entity_id
_entity_poly.type
_entity_poly.pdbx_seq_one_letter_code
_entity_poly.pdbx_strand_id
1 'polypeptide(L)'
;MKTALITGASQGIGAAIAYELNNNKIKVILVSRSKKKLKSTQNNLRHPKNSFIIAKDLRSLSACNDIGKKIKKLNYLINVAGATKGGKFLNLKDNIWDDGFNLKFKAAVRLSRALWPVLKKNKGKVINIGGGAARNPSHTFMIGGAVNSALNNFSKALAMQGRIDKVSVSIIHPGMTLTGRLQKLLETDSKIFKKSVNRLLKERCKADKIKRPTKPDEI
;
A
#
# COMPACT_ATOMS: atom_id res chain seq x y z
N MET A 1 -20.89 -6.37 -12.43
CA MET A 1 -20.01 -6.69 -11.29
C MET A 1 -18.95 -5.58 -11.17
N LYS A 2 -18.72 -5.06 -9.95
CA LYS A 2 -17.66 -4.07 -9.67
C LYS A 2 -16.28 -4.71 -9.77
N THR A 3 -15.27 -3.91 -10.12
CA THR A 3 -13.88 -4.36 -10.29
C THR A 3 -12.95 -3.50 -9.44
N ALA A 4 -12.04 -4.13 -8.68
CA ALA A 4 -11.02 -3.50 -7.88
C ALA A 4 -9.62 -3.90 -8.35
N LEU A 5 -8.70 -2.95 -8.46
CA LEU A 5 -7.28 -3.19 -8.64
C LEU A 5 -6.56 -2.89 -7.32
N ILE A 6 -5.81 -3.88 -6.82
CA ILE A 6 -5.15 -3.80 -5.52
C ILE A 6 -3.65 -3.99 -5.74
N THR A 7 -2.86 -2.97 -5.43
CA THR A 7 -1.40 -3.09 -5.46
C THR A 7 -0.87 -3.65 -4.14
N GLY A 8 0.26 -4.35 -4.16
CA GLY A 8 0.78 -5.02 -2.97
C GLY A 8 -0.08 -6.21 -2.50
N ALA A 9 -0.91 -6.76 -3.38
CA ALA A 9 -1.90 -7.78 -3.06
C ALA A 9 -1.35 -9.18 -2.75
N SER A 10 -0.04 -9.35 -2.69
CA SER A 10 0.60 -10.66 -2.47
C SER A 10 0.78 -11.03 -1.00
N GLN A 11 0.50 -10.14 -0.06
CA GLN A 11 0.62 -10.38 1.38
C GLN A 11 0.07 -9.19 2.21
N GLY A 12 -0.09 -9.40 3.52
CA GLY A 12 -0.44 -8.35 4.48
C GLY A 12 -1.75 -7.63 4.14
N ILE A 13 -1.81 -6.33 4.36
CA ILE A 13 -3.02 -5.50 4.14
C ILE A 13 -3.58 -5.67 2.72
N GLY A 14 -2.73 -5.69 1.68
CA GLY A 14 -3.20 -5.84 0.31
C GLY A 14 -3.87 -7.18 0.02
N ALA A 15 -3.39 -8.27 0.61
CA ALA A 15 -4.03 -9.58 0.51
C ALA A 15 -5.35 -9.62 1.31
N ALA A 16 -5.38 -9.06 2.51
CA ALA A 16 -6.59 -9.00 3.34
C ALA A 16 -7.71 -8.21 2.62
N ILE A 17 -7.40 -7.06 2.06
CA ILE A 17 -8.34 -6.28 1.24
C ILE A 17 -8.84 -7.12 0.04
N ALA A 18 -7.95 -7.88 -0.61
CA ALA A 18 -8.33 -8.71 -1.74
C ALA A 18 -9.31 -9.82 -1.33
N TYR A 19 -9.10 -10.46 -0.16
CA TYR A 19 -10.00 -11.46 0.39
C TYR A 19 -11.37 -10.86 0.67
N GLU A 20 -11.42 -9.75 1.39
CA GLU A 20 -12.68 -9.11 1.77
C GLU A 20 -13.48 -8.65 0.55
N LEU A 21 -12.86 -7.99 -0.40
CA LEU A 21 -13.54 -7.55 -1.63
C LEU A 21 -14.03 -8.73 -2.47
N ASN A 22 -13.24 -9.81 -2.56
CA ASN A 22 -13.63 -11.01 -3.30
C ASN A 22 -14.77 -11.77 -2.61
N ASN A 23 -14.78 -11.83 -1.26
CA ASN A 23 -15.89 -12.37 -0.46
C ASN A 23 -17.20 -11.64 -0.78
N ASN A 24 -17.14 -10.33 -0.98
CA ASN A 24 -18.26 -9.48 -1.38
C ASN A 24 -18.53 -9.48 -2.90
N LYS A 25 -18.11 -10.52 -3.61
CA LYS A 25 -18.35 -10.74 -5.05
C LYS A 25 -17.79 -9.62 -5.96
N ILE A 26 -16.80 -8.85 -5.49
CA ILE A 26 -16.09 -7.87 -6.31
C ILE A 26 -14.97 -8.60 -7.06
N LYS A 27 -14.85 -8.36 -8.36
CA LYS A 27 -13.74 -8.85 -9.18
C LYS A 27 -12.46 -8.15 -8.75
N VAL A 28 -11.41 -8.90 -8.43
CA VAL A 28 -10.14 -8.34 -7.95
C VAL A 28 -9.01 -8.56 -8.94
N ILE A 29 -8.23 -7.51 -9.17
CA ILE A 29 -7.00 -7.54 -9.96
C ILE A 29 -5.85 -7.36 -8.98
N LEU A 30 -5.10 -8.43 -8.78
CA LEU A 30 -4.02 -8.52 -7.81
C LEU A 30 -2.69 -8.13 -8.44
N VAL A 31 -2.06 -7.07 -7.93
CA VAL A 31 -0.81 -6.55 -8.51
C VAL A 31 0.33 -6.62 -7.49
N SER A 32 1.41 -7.30 -7.85
CA SER A 32 2.70 -7.25 -7.14
C SER A 32 3.82 -7.80 -8.05
N ARG A 33 5.07 -7.79 -7.55
CA ARG A 33 6.22 -8.33 -8.32
C ARG A 33 6.23 -9.86 -8.40
N SER A 34 5.85 -10.54 -7.32
CA SER A 34 5.98 -11.99 -7.21
C SER A 34 4.74 -12.70 -7.73
N LYS A 35 4.84 -13.31 -8.93
CA LYS A 35 3.78 -14.13 -9.51
C LYS A 35 3.40 -15.29 -8.58
N LYS A 36 4.39 -15.97 -7.96
CA LYS A 36 4.17 -17.09 -7.03
C LYS A 36 3.31 -16.68 -5.83
N LYS A 37 3.63 -15.55 -5.17
CA LYS A 37 2.86 -15.06 -4.03
C LYS A 37 1.46 -14.56 -4.43
N LEU A 38 1.32 -13.92 -5.61
CA LEU A 38 0.01 -13.54 -6.14
C LEU A 38 -0.87 -14.76 -6.40
N LYS A 39 -0.28 -15.85 -6.95
CA LYS A 39 -1.00 -17.10 -7.17
C LYS A 39 -1.47 -17.72 -5.86
N SER A 40 -0.63 -17.69 -4.83
CA SER A 40 -1.01 -18.13 -3.48
C SER A 40 -2.19 -17.31 -2.93
N THR A 41 -2.13 -15.97 -3.03
CA THR A 41 -3.27 -15.11 -2.62
C THR A 41 -4.53 -15.46 -3.45
N GLN A 42 -4.40 -15.62 -4.76
CA GLN A 42 -5.50 -15.96 -5.65
C GLN A 42 -6.17 -17.27 -5.27
N ASN A 43 -5.39 -18.32 -4.99
CA ASN A 43 -5.91 -19.64 -4.64
C ASN A 43 -6.69 -19.61 -3.31
N ASN A 44 -6.36 -18.70 -2.41
CA ASN A 44 -7.04 -18.54 -1.11
C ASN A 44 -8.25 -17.59 -1.16
N LEU A 45 -8.62 -17.06 -2.33
CA LEU A 45 -9.84 -16.28 -2.49
C LEU A 45 -11.07 -17.21 -2.43
N ARG A 46 -12.18 -16.71 -1.90
CA ARG A 46 -13.47 -17.43 -1.91
C ARG A 46 -13.99 -17.67 -3.33
N HIS A 47 -13.75 -16.72 -4.23
CA HIS A 47 -14.15 -16.78 -5.64
C HIS A 47 -12.93 -16.57 -6.56
N PRO A 48 -12.00 -17.55 -6.68
CA PRO A 48 -10.74 -17.37 -7.42
C PRO A 48 -10.98 -17.06 -8.91
N LYS A 49 -12.03 -17.59 -9.51
CA LYS A 49 -12.42 -17.31 -10.91
C LYS A 49 -12.75 -15.84 -11.16
N ASN A 50 -13.14 -15.08 -10.12
CA ASN A 50 -13.37 -13.64 -10.17
C ASN A 50 -12.12 -12.83 -9.86
N SER A 51 -10.94 -13.31 -10.28
CA SER A 51 -9.68 -12.63 -10.01
C SER A 51 -8.70 -12.74 -11.16
N PHE A 52 -7.80 -11.75 -11.26
CA PHE A 52 -6.66 -11.73 -12.18
C PHE A 52 -5.40 -11.34 -11.45
N ILE A 53 -4.26 -11.86 -11.91
CA ILE A 53 -2.96 -11.46 -11.39
C ILE A 53 -2.16 -10.70 -12.45
N ILE A 54 -1.47 -9.65 -12.02
CA ILE A 54 -0.53 -8.87 -12.82
C ILE A 54 0.80 -8.81 -12.06
N ALA A 55 1.77 -9.58 -12.51
CA ALA A 55 3.11 -9.60 -11.93
C ALA A 55 3.97 -8.51 -12.59
N LYS A 56 4.08 -7.34 -11.96
CA LYS A 56 4.85 -6.18 -12.45
C LYS A 56 5.51 -5.43 -11.29
N ASP A 57 6.68 -4.86 -11.54
CA ASP A 57 7.32 -3.93 -10.61
C ASP A 57 6.80 -2.51 -10.85
N LEU A 58 6.08 -1.98 -9.88
CA LEU A 58 5.46 -0.66 -9.97
C LEU A 58 6.44 0.52 -9.81
N ARG A 59 7.73 0.24 -9.55
CA ARG A 59 8.78 1.27 -9.67
C ARG A 59 8.97 1.72 -11.11
N SER A 60 8.68 0.85 -12.07
CA SER A 60 8.76 1.15 -13.50
C SER A 60 7.54 1.96 -13.96
N LEU A 61 7.82 3.06 -14.65
CA LEU A 61 6.79 3.87 -15.31
C LEU A 61 6.08 3.07 -16.41
N SER A 62 6.83 2.32 -17.21
CA SER A 62 6.27 1.49 -18.30
C SER A 62 5.31 0.44 -17.73
N ALA A 63 5.65 -0.22 -16.61
CA ALA A 63 4.76 -1.18 -15.97
C ALA A 63 3.42 -0.56 -15.53
N CYS A 64 3.45 0.65 -14.99
CA CYS A 64 2.23 1.37 -14.61
C CYS A 64 1.37 1.75 -15.85
N ASN A 65 2.02 2.21 -16.93
CA ASN A 65 1.35 2.54 -18.19
C ASN A 65 0.73 1.31 -18.85
N ASP A 66 1.44 0.16 -18.87
CA ASP A 66 0.93 -1.10 -19.38
C ASP A 66 -0.32 -1.58 -18.64
N ILE A 67 -0.34 -1.40 -17.31
CA ILE A 67 -1.52 -1.69 -16.50
C ILE A 67 -2.67 -0.77 -16.92
N GLY A 68 -2.43 0.53 -17.08
CA GLY A 68 -3.43 1.50 -17.52
C GLY A 68 -4.05 1.13 -18.88
N LYS A 69 -3.21 0.71 -19.84
CA LYS A 69 -3.66 0.29 -21.18
C LYS A 69 -4.54 -0.98 -21.14
N LYS A 70 -4.25 -1.91 -20.24
CA LYS A 70 -4.96 -3.20 -20.14
C LYS A 70 -6.32 -3.11 -19.43
N ILE A 71 -6.48 -2.19 -18.49
CA ILE A 71 -7.67 -2.14 -17.64
C ILE A 71 -8.76 -1.29 -18.29
N LYS A 72 -9.84 -1.92 -18.75
CA LYS A 72 -10.97 -1.25 -19.44
C LYS A 72 -12.18 -0.98 -18.55
N LYS A 73 -12.24 -1.63 -17.37
CA LYS A 73 -13.30 -1.41 -16.36
C LYS A 73 -12.69 -1.40 -14.98
N LEU A 74 -12.91 -0.34 -14.20
CA LEU A 74 -12.37 -0.20 -12.86
C LEU A 74 -13.31 0.68 -12.01
N ASN A 75 -13.70 0.16 -10.84
CA ASN A 75 -14.48 0.91 -9.86
C ASN A 75 -13.61 1.34 -8.66
N TYR A 76 -12.59 0.54 -8.31
CA TYR A 76 -11.74 0.82 -7.17
C TYR A 76 -10.26 0.64 -7.54
N LEU A 77 -9.45 1.67 -7.34
CA LEU A 77 -8.00 1.60 -7.33
C LEU A 77 -7.52 1.67 -5.88
N ILE A 78 -6.87 0.63 -5.40
CA ILE A 78 -6.40 0.56 -4.02
C ILE A 78 -4.88 0.44 -4.02
N ASN A 79 -4.22 1.54 -3.69
CA ASN A 79 -2.76 1.66 -3.67
C ASN A 79 -2.24 1.27 -2.29
N VAL A 80 -1.86 -0.01 -2.13
CA VAL A 80 -1.27 -0.57 -0.89
C VAL A 80 0.24 -0.79 -1.04
N ALA A 81 0.73 -0.97 -2.27
CA ALA A 81 2.15 -1.25 -2.51
C ALA A 81 3.03 -0.18 -1.86
N GLY A 82 3.96 -0.62 -1.05
CA GLY A 82 4.90 0.26 -0.39
C GLY A 82 5.81 -0.52 0.55
N ALA A 83 7.11 -0.31 0.38
CA ALA A 83 8.13 -0.82 1.28
C ALA A 83 9.23 0.24 1.36
N THR A 84 9.40 0.84 2.51
CA THR A 84 10.46 1.80 2.78
C THR A 84 11.41 1.22 3.81
N LYS A 85 12.71 1.39 3.67
CA LYS A 85 13.66 0.94 4.68
C LYS A 85 13.68 1.93 5.85
N GLY A 86 13.87 1.41 7.06
CA GLY A 86 14.27 2.19 8.23
C GLY A 86 15.78 2.12 8.41
N GLY A 87 16.34 2.93 9.28
CA GLY A 87 17.76 2.94 9.60
C GLY A 87 18.23 4.27 10.17
N LYS A 88 19.51 4.31 10.58
CA LYS A 88 20.19 5.55 10.99
C LYS A 88 20.36 6.49 9.78
N PHE A 89 20.17 7.78 9.95
CA PHE A 89 20.17 8.80 8.87
C PHE A 89 21.37 8.67 7.94
N LEU A 90 22.58 8.67 8.48
CA LEU A 90 23.83 8.62 7.70
C LEU A 90 24.01 7.34 6.86
N ASN A 91 23.24 6.27 7.16
CA ASN A 91 23.30 5.01 6.43
C ASN A 91 22.20 4.91 5.35
N LEU A 92 21.32 5.90 5.24
CA LEU A 92 20.23 5.93 4.27
C LEU A 92 20.67 6.67 3.00
N LYS A 93 21.41 5.97 2.14
CA LYS A 93 21.89 6.48 0.84
C LYS A 93 20.72 6.86 -0.08
N ASP A 94 20.94 7.75 -1.05
CA ASP A 94 19.94 8.28 -1.99
C ASP A 94 19.15 7.19 -2.71
N ASN A 95 19.82 6.13 -3.15
CA ASN A 95 19.13 5.01 -3.81
C ASN A 95 18.08 4.31 -2.92
N ILE A 96 18.22 4.37 -1.60
CA ILE A 96 17.24 3.83 -0.64
C ILE A 96 16.04 4.77 -0.53
N TRP A 97 16.27 6.09 -0.57
CA TRP A 97 15.23 7.12 -0.64
C TRP A 97 14.43 6.97 -1.93
N ASP A 98 15.13 6.92 -3.07
CA ASP A 98 14.52 6.77 -4.39
C ASP A 98 13.67 5.50 -4.48
N ASP A 99 14.14 4.38 -3.93
CA ASP A 99 13.38 3.12 -3.90
C ASP A 99 12.05 3.28 -3.16
N GLY A 100 12.09 3.92 -2.00
CA GLY A 100 10.90 4.19 -1.18
C GLY A 100 9.89 5.09 -1.90
N PHE A 101 10.36 6.21 -2.45
CA PHE A 101 9.53 7.14 -3.21
C PHE A 101 8.99 6.54 -4.49
N ASN A 102 9.82 5.81 -5.24
CA ASN A 102 9.39 5.17 -6.50
C ASN A 102 8.29 4.14 -6.27
N LEU A 103 8.44 3.29 -5.24
CA LEU A 103 7.48 2.22 -5.00
C LEU A 103 6.18 2.69 -4.36
N LYS A 104 6.23 3.58 -3.37
CA LYS A 104 5.02 3.94 -2.62
C LYS A 104 4.35 5.19 -3.16
N PHE A 105 5.10 6.24 -3.43
CA PHE A 105 4.55 7.52 -3.87
C PHE A 105 4.37 7.56 -5.39
N LYS A 106 5.47 7.45 -6.14
CA LYS A 106 5.41 7.57 -7.62
C LYS A 106 4.55 6.49 -8.26
N ALA A 107 4.54 5.26 -7.72
CA ALA A 107 3.65 4.21 -8.23
C ALA A 107 2.17 4.57 -8.04
N ALA A 108 1.77 5.09 -6.89
CA ALA A 108 0.40 5.54 -6.65
C ALA A 108 0.01 6.70 -7.59
N VAL A 109 0.89 7.68 -7.80
CA VAL A 109 0.68 8.79 -8.75
C VAL A 109 0.52 8.27 -10.17
N ARG A 110 1.45 7.39 -10.63
CA ARG A 110 1.48 6.84 -11.98
C ARG A 110 0.24 6.01 -12.30
N LEU A 111 -0.14 5.11 -11.38
CA LEU A 111 -1.34 4.28 -11.55
C LEU A 111 -2.62 5.10 -11.48
N SER A 112 -2.73 6.06 -10.56
CA SER A 112 -3.87 6.96 -10.51
C SER A 112 -4.04 7.71 -11.83
N ARG A 113 -2.95 8.26 -12.38
CA ARG A 113 -2.96 8.96 -13.67
C ARG A 113 -3.36 8.04 -14.82
N ALA A 114 -2.71 6.86 -14.93
CA ALA A 114 -2.95 5.92 -16.02
C ALA A 114 -4.37 5.34 -16.02
N LEU A 115 -4.99 5.21 -14.84
CA LEU A 115 -6.31 4.65 -14.65
C LEU A 115 -7.40 5.72 -14.46
N TRP A 116 -7.05 7.02 -14.43
CA TRP A 116 -8.00 8.10 -14.20
C TRP A 116 -9.15 8.15 -15.21
N PRO A 117 -8.90 7.99 -16.53
CA PRO A 117 -10.00 8.01 -17.51
C PRO A 117 -11.04 6.92 -17.25
N VAL A 118 -10.60 5.69 -16.90
CA VAL A 118 -11.52 4.59 -16.63
C VAL A 118 -12.22 4.76 -15.28
N LEU A 119 -11.56 5.33 -14.28
CA LEU A 119 -12.17 5.68 -13.00
C LEU A 119 -13.23 6.78 -13.18
N LYS A 120 -12.93 7.84 -13.94
CA LYS A 120 -13.89 8.91 -14.27
C LYS A 120 -15.14 8.36 -14.95
N LYS A 121 -14.96 7.53 -16.00
CA LYS A 121 -16.07 6.87 -16.70
C LYS A 121 -16.98 6.07 -15.77
N ASN A 122 -16.44 5.43 -14.75
CA ASN A 122 -17.17 4.55 -13.83
C ASN A 122 -17.54 5.23 -12.51
N LYS A 123 -17.33 6.54 -12.34
CA LYS A 123 -17.49 7.27 -11.07
C LYS A 123 -16.81 6.50 -9.93
N GLY A 124 -15.57 6.07 -10.18
CA GLY A 124 -14.83 5.16 -9.35
C GLY A 124 -14.22 5.81 -8.11
N LYS A 125 -13.43 5.02 -7.39
CA LYS A 125 -12.76 5.46 -6.15
C LYS A 125 -11.28 5.11 -6.17
N VAL A 126 -10.45 6.02 -5.68
CA VAL A 126 -9.02 5.78 -5.37
C VAL A 126 -8.87 5.75 -3.85
N ILE A 127 -8.27 4.70 -3.35
CA ILE A 127 -7.97 4.55 -1.92
C ILE A 127 -6.46 4.34 -1.78
N ASN A 128 -5.79 5.27 -1.13
CA ASN A 128 -4.37 5.18 -0.86
C ASN A 128 -4.15 4.68 0.57
N ILE A 129 -3.25 3.71 0.75
CA ILE A 129 -2.86 3.23 2.07
C ILE A 129 -1.55 3.91 2.47
N GLY A 130 -1.65 4.86 3.36
CA GLY A 130 -0.53 5.60 3.93
C GLY A 130 0.14 4.87 5.10
N GLY A 131 0.31 5.57 6.20
CA GLY A 131 0.83 5.05 7.46
C GLY A 131 0.96 6.16 8.50
N GLY A 132 0.88 5.81 9.78
CA GLY A 132 0.89 6.74 10.91
C GLY A 132 2.12 7.65 10.97
N ALA A 133 3.26 7.22 10.41
CA ALA A 133 4.48 8.03 10.31
C ALA A 133 4.34 9.33 9.47
N ALA A 134 3.23 9.51 8.75
CA ALA A 134 2.90 10.78 8.12
C ALA A 134 2.62 11.90 9.15
N ARG A 135 2.20 11.54 10.35
CA ARG A 135 1.83 12.47 11.44
C ARG A 135 2.81 12.38 12.60
N ASN A 136 3.29 11.17 12.89
CA ASN A 136 4.19 10.88 13.99
C ASN A 136 5.57 10.47 13.43
N PRO A 137 6.49 11.41 13.22
CA PRO A 137 7.81 11.13 12.65
C PRO A 137 8.66 10.26 13.58
N SER A 138 9.55 9.48 12.98
CA SER A 138 10.53 8.67 13.72
C SER A 138 11.91 8.80 13.07
N HIS A 139 12.93 9.04 13.88
CA HIS A 139 14.32 9.17 13.42
C HIS A 139 14.91 7.87 12.84
N THR A 140 14.30 6.71 13.13
CA THR A 140 14.69 5.43 12.50
C THR A 140 13.84 5.08 11.29
N PHE A 141 12.82 5.89 10.95
CA PHE A 141 11.89 5.64 9.85
C PHE A 141 11.62 6.88 8.98
N MET A 142 12.64 7.70 8.75
CA MET A 142 12.54 8.97 8.02
C MET A 142 11.94 8.82 6.63
N ILE A 143 12.44 7.87 5.83
CA ILE A 143 11.92 7.63 4.47
C ILE A 143 10.42 7.28 4.51
N GLY A 144 10.02 6.43 5.46
CA GLY A 144 8.62 6.06 5.61
C GLY A 144 7.74 7.26 5.98
N GLY A 145 8.20 8.12 6.86
CA GLY A 145 7.54 9.38 7.23
C GLY A 145 7.36 10.29 6.02
N ALA A 146 8.46 10.63 5.35
CA ALA A 146 8.48 11.52 4.18
C ALA A 146 7.56 11.02 3.05
N VAL A 147 7.66 9.74 2.69
CA VAL A 147 6.84 9.13 1.62
C VAL A 147 5.36 9.11 1.99
N ASN A 148 5.02 8.81 3.25
CA ASN A 148 3.63 8.83 3.70
C ASN A 148 3.05 10.25 3.73
N SER A 149 3.84 11.25 4.12
CA SER A 149 3.44 12.68 4.10
C SER A 149 3.22 13.18 2.67
N ALA A 150 4.11 12.82 1.75
CA ALA A 150 3.95 13.12 0.32
C ALA A 150 2.66 12.48 -0.24
N LEU A 151 2.40 11.21 0.08
CA LEU A 151 1.21 10.51 -0.36
C LEU A 151 -0.06 11.12 0.26
N ASN A 152 0.00 11.57 1.52
CA ASN A 152 -1.12 12.23 2.20
C ASN A 152 -1.49 13.55 1.52
N ASN A 153 -0.50 14.42 1.26
CA ASN A 153 -0.72 15.69 0.57
C ASN A 153 -1.26 15.46 -0.85
N PHE A 154 -0.62 14.59 -1.62
CA PHE A 154 -1.09 14.20 -2.95
C PHE A 154 -2.53 13.70 -2.95
N SER A 155 -2.91 12.86 -2.00
CA SER A 155 -4.27 12.32 -1.91
C SER A 155 -5.31 13.40 -1.69
N LYS A 156 -5.00 14.41 -0.86
CA LYS A 156 -5.88 15.56 -0.63
C LYS A 156 -6.04 16.41 -1.89
N ALA A 157 -4.94 16.72 -2.57
CA ALA A 157 -4.97 17.46 -3.83
C ALA A 157 -5.74 16.68 -4.92
N LEU A 158 -5.49 15.38 -5.05
CA LEU A 158 -6.19 14.52 -6.00
C LEU A 158 -7.70 14.41 -5.68
N ALA A 159 -8.09 14.50 -4.40
CA ALA A 159 -9.49 14.52 -4.01
C ALA A 159 -10.22 15.80 -4.50
N MET A 160 -9.50 16.94 -4.56
CA MET A 160 -10.05 18.17 -5.15
C MET A 160 -10.33 17.99 -6.64
N GLN A 161 -9.36 17.44 -7.40
CA GLN A 161 -9.57 17.07 -8.79
C GLN A 161 -10.70 16.03 -8.94
N GLY A 162 -10.76 15.08 -8.01
CA GLY A 162 -11.77 14.04 -7.99
C GLY A 162 -13.20 14.56 -7.85
N ARG A 163 -13.42 15.67 -7.14
CA ARG A 163 -14.74 16.34 -7.08
C ARG A 163 -15.22 16.81 -8.46
N ILE A 164 -14.30 17.37 -9.25
CA ILE A 164 -14.59 17.83 -10.62
C ILE A 164 -14.92 16.64 -11.52
N ASP A 165 -14.15 15.57 -11.41
CA ASP A 165 -14.23 14.39 -12.28
C ASP A 165 -15.19 13.30 -11.78
N LYS A 166 -15.87 13.51 -10.65
CA LYS A 166 -16.74 12.54 -9.97
C LYS A 166 -16.00 11.23 -9.60
N VAL A 167 -14.74 11.35 -9.22
CA VAL A 167 -13.90 10.25 -8.70
C VAL A 167 -13.64 10.52 -7.21
N SER A 168 -14.11 9.64 -6.35
CA SER A 168 -13.81 9.75 -4.90
C SER A 168 -12.36 9.37 -4.61
N VAL A 169 -11.65 10.16 -3.81
CA VAL A 169 -10.28 9.85 -3.39
C VAL A 169 -10.19 9.92 -1.88
N SER A 170 -9.63 8.88 -1.27
CA SER A 170 -9.42 8.79 0.16
C SER A 170 -8.03 8.26 0.48
N ILE A 171 -7.52 8.60 1.65
CA ILE A 171 -6.32 7.99 2.21
C ILE A 171 -6.62 7.41 3.59
N ILE A 172 -6.15 6.19 3.84
CA ILE A 172 -6.22 5.53 5.14
C ILE A 172 -4.80 5.46 5.69
N HIS A 173 -4.64 5.82 6.95
CA HIS A 173 -3.38 5.70 7.68
C HIS A 173 -3.50 4.60 8.73
N PRO A 174 -3.22 3.33 8.38
CA PRO A 174 -3.19 2.27 9.38
C PRO A 174 -2.18 2.57 10.47
N GLY A 175 -2.54 2.19 11.68
CA GLY A 175 -1.61 2.13 12.79
C GLY A 175 -0.63 0.96 12.64
N MET A 176 -0.02 0.55 13.75
CA MET A 176 0.86 -0.61 13.78
C MET A 176 0.06 -1.87 13.44
N THR A 177 0.39 -2.52 12.31
CA THR A 177 -0.35 -3.68 11.78
C THR A 177 0.55 -4.90 11.71
N LEU A 178 0.08 -6.07 12.21
CA LEU A 178 0.79 -7.35 12.20
C LEU A 178 1.01 -7.85 10.78
N THR A 179 2.15 -7.51 10.21
CA THR A 179 2.58 -7.92 8.87
C THR A 179 4.07 -8.24 8.88
N GLY A 180 4.54 -8.98 7.88
CA GLY A 180 5.98 -9.15 7.68
C GLY A 180 6.74 -7.83 7.52
N ARG A 181 6.04 -6.73 7.23
CA ARG A 181 6.58 -5.38 7.22
C ARG A 181 6.91 -4.88 8.63
N LEU A 182 5.99 -5.03 9.58
CA LEU A 182 6.21 -4.66 10.98
C LEU A 182 7.39 -5.45 11.55
N GLN A 183 7.42 -6.76 11.31
CA GLN A 183 8.50 -7.62 11.76
C GLN A 183 9.87 -7.12 11.30
N LYS A 184 10.03 -6.80 10.00
CA LYS A 184 11.29 -6.27 9.45
C LYS A 184 11.69 -4.90 10.05
N LEU A 185 10.73 -4.05 10.38
CA LEU A 185 11.01 -2.78 11.05
C LEU A 185 11.50 -2.99 12.48
N LEU A 186 10.86 -3.89 13.23
CA LEU A 186 11.28 -4.25 14.59
C LEU A 186 12.65 -4.91 14.60
N GLU A 187 12.97 -5.76 13.63
CA GLU A 187 14.31 -6.36 13.47
C GLU A 187 15.38 -5.30 13.18
N THR A 188 15.05 -4.29 12.36
CA THR A 188 15.96 -3.16 12.10
C THR A 188 16.21 -2.36 13.37
N ASP A 189 15.17 -2.02 14.11
CA ASP A 189 15.28 -1.28 15.35
C ASP A 189 15.96 -2.08 16.45
N SER A 190 15.76 -3.40 16.49
CA SER A 190 16.47 -4.31 17.41
C SER A 190 17.99 -4.18 17.28
N LYS A 191 18.49 -4.10 16.05
CA LYS A 191 19.92 -3.89 15.77
C LYS A 191 20.41 -2.49 16.18
N ILE A 192 19.56 -1.47 15.99
CA ILE A 192 19.93 -0.08 16.31
C ILE A 192 19.97 0.15 17.82
N PHE A 193 18.94 -0.33 18.53
CA PHE A 193 18.75 -0.05 19.97
C PHE A 193 19.29 -1.14 20.87
N LYS A 194 19.80 -2.25 20.31
CA LYS A 194 20.30 -3.43 21.07
C LYS A 194 19.24 -3.95 22.06
N LYS A 195 17.97 -3.96 21.63
CA LYS A 195 16.83 -4.48 22.40
C LYS A 195 16.16 -5.64 21.65
N SER A 196 15.55 -6.57 22.38
CA SER A 196 14.78 -7.64 21.72
C SER A 196 13.55 -7.10 20.98
N VAL A 197 13.16 -7.77 19.90
CA VAL A 197 11.95 -7.44 19.09
C VAL A 197 10.70 -7.37 19.98
N ASN A 198 10.55 -8.32 20.90
CA ASN A 198 9.41 -8.36 21.83
C ASN A 198 9.35 -7.15 22.76
N ARG A 199 10.51 -6.71 23.27
CA ARG A 199 10.61 -5.51 24.11
C ARG A 199 10.23 -4.27 23.31
N LEU A 200 10.77 -4.10 22.11
CA LEU A 200 10.44 -2.98 21.22
C LEU A 200 8.96 -2.95 20.84
N LEU A 201 8.37 -4.12 20.58
CA LEU A 201 6.94 -4.21 20.29
C LEU A 201 6.09 -3.73 21.48
N LYS A 202 6.42 -4.18 22.71
CA LYS A 202 5.72 -3.74 23.94
C LYS A 202 5.89 -2.24 24.17
N GLU A 203 7.12 -1.70 24.02
CA GLU A 203 7.39 -0.26 24.16
C GLU A 203 6.57 0.58 23.15
N ARG A 204 6.48 0.14 21.91
CA ARG A 204 5.66 0.80 20.88
C ARG A 204 4.17 0.72 21.16
N CYS A 205 3.66 -0.44 21.56
CA CYS A 205 2.25 -0.57 21.96
C CYS A 205 1.90 0.37 23.10
N LYS A 206 2.81 0.49 24.09
CA LYS A 206 2.61 1.44 25.21
C LYS A 206 2.62 2.90 24.73
N ALA A 207 3.57 3.28 23.86
CA ALA A 207 3.67 4.63 23.30
C ALA A 207 2.43 5.00 22.46
N ASP A 208 1.94 4.08 21.65
CA ASP A 208 0.75 4.27 20.81
C ASP A 208 -0.58 4.08 21.60
N LYS A 209 -0.51 3.77 22.91
CA LYS A 209 -1.67 3.49 23.79
C LYS A 209 -2.60 2.40 23.23
N ILE A 210 -2.02 1.35 22.65
CA ILE A 210 -2.74 0.21 22.11
C ILE A 210 -2.37 -1.09 22.85
N LYS A 211 -3.33 -2.02 22.96
CA LYS A 211 -3.09 -3.33 23.58
C LYS A 211 -2.20 -4.23 22.71
N ARG A 212 -2.37 -4.18 21.40
CA ARG A 212 -1.63 -4.95 20.40
C ARG A 212 -1.67 -4.25 19.04
N PRO A 213 -0.76 -4.61 18.11
CA PRO A 213 -0.95 -4.21 16.71
C PRO A 213 -2.26 -4.77 16.13
N THR A 214 -2.85 -4.03 15.19
CA THR A 214 -4.02 -4.46 14.42
C THR A 214 -3.66 -5.63 13.50
N LYS A 215 -4.58 -6.54 13.25
CA LYS A 215 -4.43 -7.55 12.19
C LYS A 215 -4.72 -6.92 10.82
N PRO A 216 -4.19 -7.48 9.70
CA PRO A 216 -4.47 -6.96 8.36
C PRO A 216 -5.94 -6.93 7.97
N ASP A 217 -6.74 -7.84 8.49
CA ASP A 217 -8.18 -7.97 8.27
C ASP A 217 -9.03 -6.99 9.09
N GLU A 218 -8.41 -6.30 10.05
CA GLU A 218 -9.04 -5.23 10.84
C GLU A 218 -8.88 -3.83 10.20
N ILE A 219 -8.22 -3.73 9.04
CA ILE A 219 -8.02 -2.48 8.29
C ILE A 219 -9.07 -2.35 7.18
#